data_2b8d606d0bc52e5f59195a3b2cf5fd0e
#
_entry.id   2b8d606d0bc52e5f59195a3b2cf5fd0e
#
_cell.length_a   1.000
_cell.length_b   1.000
_cell.length_c   1.000
_cell.angle_alpha   90.00
_cell.angle_beta   90.00
_cell.angle_gamma   90.00
#
_symmetry.space_group_name_H-M   'P 1'
#
loop_
_entity.id
_entity.type
_entity.pdbx_description
1 polymer ?
#
loop_
_entity_poly.entity_id
_entity_poly.type
_entity_poly.pdbx_seq_one_letter_code
_entity_poly.pdbx_strand_id
1 'polypeptide(L)'
;IITVENKANFMEMSYDEGTLLVYSHGFFSPKERLFLKNLRECLGEQGAEYFHTSDLDYGGIRIFMNIKEKIFPDVKPLAMDEETFFKYQQYGEKRDEKYLQKVRDTDVPAELEELKDCILKTGCTIEQESMLF
;
A
#
# COMPACT_ATOMS: atom_id res chain seq x y z
N ILE A 1 -8.82 -6.63 -7.82
CA ILE A 1 -9.18 -5.43 -7.05
C ILE A 1 -7.90 -4.71 -6.66
N ILE A 2 -7.85 -3.41 -6.89
CA ILE A 2 -6.73 -2.56 -6.49
C ILE A 2 -7.25 -1.49 -5.53
N THR A 3 -6.76 -1.48 -4.30
CA THR A 3 -7.06 -0.42 -3.34
C THR A 3 -5.96 0.63 -3.40
N VAL A 4 -6.34 1.91 -3.42
CA VAL A 4 -5.42 3.04 -3.59
C VAL A 4 -5.65 4.05 -2.47
N GLU A 5 -4.59 4.36 -1.72
CA GLU A 5 -4.69 5.29 -0.58
C GLU A 5 -4.81 6.74 -1.03
N ASN A 6 -3.97 7.17 -1.95
CA ASN A 6 -3.88 8.56 -2.36
C ASN A 6 -4.93 8.91 -3.42
N LYS A 7 -5.65 10.00 -3.19
CA LYS A 7 -6.74 10.43 -4.07
C LYS A 7 -6.24 10.81 -5.46
N ALA A 8 -5.14 11.52 -5.56
CA ALA A 8 -4.59 11.95 -6.86
C ALA A 8 -4.21 10.74 -7.71
N ASN A 9 -3.51 9.77 -7.11
CA ASN A 9 -3.15 8.54 -7.80
C ASN A 9 -4.38 7.74 -8.20
N PHE A 10 -5.39 7.66 -7.33
CA PHE A 10 -6.65 7.00 -7.65
C PHE A 10 -7.33 7.63 -8.88
N MET A 11 -7.35 8.95 -8.95
CA MET A 11 -8.00 9.67 -10.07
C MET A 11 -7.24 9.56 -11.38
N GLU A 12 -5.91 9.47 -11.33
CA GLU A 12 -5.06 9.39 -12.52
C GLU A 12 -4.82 7.95 -13.01
N MET A 13 -5.12 6.97 -12.19
CA MET A 13 -4.85 5.57 -12.49
C MET A 13 -5.77 5.05 -13.57
N SER A 14 -5.21 4.50 -14.65
CA SER A 14 -5.99 3.83 -15.67
C SER A 14 -6.33 2.40 -15.26
N TYR A 15 -7.45 1.90 -15.75
CA TYR A 15 -7.90 0.54 -15.45
C TYR A 15 -8.60 -0.06 -16.68
N ASP A 16 -8.67 -1.37 -16.72
CA ASP A 16 -9.38 -2.11 -17.76
C ASP A 16 -10.70 -2.72 -17.21
N GLU A 17 -11.44 -3.41 -18.08
CA GLU A 17 -12.74 -4.00 -17.74
C GLU A 17 -12.65 -5.04 -16.63
N GLY A 18 -11.49 -5.65 -16.44
CA GLY A 18 -11.28 -6.66 -15.40
C GLY A 18 -10.85 -6.11 -14.05
N THR A 19 -10.76 -4.77 -13.90
CA THR A 19 -10.19 -4.14 -12.71
C THR A 19 -11.21 -3.30 -11.96
N LEU A 20 -11.30 -3.51 -10.64
CA LEU A 20 -12.03 -2.63 -9.73
C LEU A 20 -11.02 -1.81 -8.93
N LEU A 21 -11.07 -0.49 -9.09
CA LEU A 21 -10.28 0.44 -8.27
C LEU A 21 -11.12 0.90 -7.08
N VAL A 22 -10.53 0.87 -5.90
CA VAL A 22 -11.19 1.30 -4.66
C VAL A 22 -10.31 2.33 -3.94
N TYR A 23 -10.86 3.51 -3.72
CA TYR A 23 -10.18 4.54 -2.94
C TYR A 23 -10.31 4.25 -1.45
N SER A 24 -9.18 4.05 -0.78
CA SER A 24 -9.19 3.66 0.65
C SER A 24 -9.19 4.82 1.62
N HIS A 25 -8.78 6.00 1.18
CA HIS A 25 -8.67 7.23 2.00
C HIS A 25 -7.97 7.03 3.36
N GLY A 26 -7.09 6.04 3.44
CA GLY A 26 -6.42 5.62 4.67
C GLY A 26 -6.91 4.25 5.13
N PHE A 27 -7.20 4.09 6.41
CA PHE A 27 -7.75 2.85 6.94
C PHE A 27 -9.24 2.72 6.60
N PHE A 28 -9.62 1.56 6.10
CA PHE A 28 -11.02 1.23 5.87
C PHE A 28 -11.80 1.16 7.19
N SER A 29 -13.03 1.69 7.19
CA SER A 29 -13.95 1.54 8.31
C SER A 29 -14.41 0.08 8.48
N PRO A 30 -14.97 -0.30 9.65
CA PRO A 30 -15.52 -1.65 9.83
C PRO A 30 -16.56 -2.04 8.77
N LYS A 31 -17.43 -1.12 8.36
CA LYS A 31 -18.44 -1.38 7.33
C LYS A 31 -17.80 -1.60 5.96
N GLU A 32 -16.81 -0.78 5.60
CA GLU A 32 -16.08 -0.93 4.36
C GLU A 32 -15.32 -2.25 4.33
N ARG A 33 -14.67 -2.62 5.43
CA ARG A 33 -13.99 -3.91 5.53
C ARG A 33 -14.93 -5.08 5.32
N LEU A 34 -16.11 -5.03 5.94
CA LEU A 34 -17.13 -6.07 5.78
C LEU A 34 -17.58 -6.17 4.33
N PHE A 35 -17.85 -5.03 3.69
CA PHE A 35 -18.24 -5.00 2.27
C PHE A 35 -17.17 -5.65 1.39
N LEU A 36 -15.91 -5.29 1.58
CA LEU A 36 -14.80 -5.82 0.77
C LEU A 36 -14.57 -7.32 1.02
N LYS A 37 -14.72 -7.77 2.26
CA LYS A 37 -14.66 -9.20 2.59
C LYS A 37 -15.77 -9.98 1.89
N ASN A 38 -16.98 -9.46 1.93
CA ASN A 38 -18.12 -10.09 1.24
C ASN A 38 -17.91 -10.12 -0.28
N LEU A 39 -17.36 -9.05 -0.84
CA LEU A 39 -17.02 -8.99 -2.26
C LEU A 39 -15.99 -10.09 -2.62
N ARG A 40 -14.96 -10.25 -1.81
CA ARG A 40 -13.97 -11.31 -2.00
C ARG A 40 -14.60 -12.70 -1.98
N GLU A 41 -15.51 -12.94 -1.03
CA GLU A 41 -16.25 -14.22 -0.96
C GLU A 41 -17.11 -14.45 -2.19
N CYS A 42 -17.77 -13.40 -2.70
CA CYS A 42 -18.58 -13.49 -3.92
C CYS A 42 -17.72 -13.80 -5.15
N LEU A 43 -16.51 -13.27 -5.24
CA LEU A 43 -15.59 -13.55 -6.34
C LEU A 43 -15.03 -14.99 -6.24
N GLY A 44 -14.95 -15.52 -5.04
CA GLY A 44 -14.52 -16.90 -4.79
C GLY A 44 -13.15 -17.22 -5.40
N GLU A 45 -13.01 -18.43 -5.93
CA GLU A 45 -11.75 -18.94 -6.51
C GLU A 45 -11.65 -18.68 -8.03
N GLN A 46 -12.23 -17.60 -8.52
CA GLN A 46 -12.26 -17.30 -9.96
C GLN A 46 -10.96 -16.64 -10.49
N GLY A 47 -9.86 -16.75 -9.72
CA GLY A 47 -8.58 -16.17 -10.13
C GLY A 47 -8.47 -14.67 -9.90
N ALA A 48 -9.31 -14.11 -9.05
CA ALA A 48 -9.21 -12.70 -8.69
C ALA A 48 -7.93 -12.42 -7.92
N GLU A 49 -7.27 -11.33 -8.26
CA GLU A 49 -6.07 -10.84 -7.56
C GLU A 49 -6.38 -9.55 -6.82
N TYR A 50 -5.66 -9.34 -5.70
CA TYR A 50 -5.88 -8.21 -4.80
C TYR A 50 -4.57 -7.46 -4.61
N PHE A 51 -4.60 -6.14 -4.86
CA PHE A 51 -3.43 -5.28 -4.75
C PHE A 51 -3.75 -4.05 -3.90
N HIS A 52 -2.72 -3.51 -3.28
CA HIS A 52 -2.80 -2.23 -2.58
C HIS A 52 -1.60 -1.37 -2.93
N THR A 53 -1.85 -0.08 -3.10
CA THR A 53 -0.79 0.92 -3.29
C THR A 53 -1.03 2.11 -2.37
N SER A 54 0.03 2.61 -1.75
CA SER A 54 -0.03 3.70 -0.79
C SER A 54 1.29 4.46 -0.73
N ASP A 55 1.37 5.44 0.17
CA ASP A 55 2.61 6.14 0.45
C ASP A 55 3.71 5.15 0.88
N LEU A 56 4.93 5.42 0.46
CA LEU A 56 6.10 4.63 0.85
C LEU A 56 6.62 5.15 2.19
N ASP A 57 5.83 4.92 3.23
CA ASP A 57 6.09 5.41 4.59
C ASP A 57 5.50 4.45 5.64
N TYR A 58 5.65 4.82 6.91
CA TYR A 58 5.13 4.05 8.03
C TYR A 58 3.60 3.89 7.98
N GLY A 59 2.90 4.97 7.62
CA GLY A 59 1.44 4.94 7.46
C GLY A 59 0.99 3.96 6.39
N GLY A 60 1.63 4.01 5.22
CA GLY A 60 1.33 3.11 4.10
C GLY A 60 1.60 1.65 4.44
N ILE A 61 2.69 1.36 5.15
CA ILE A 61 2.99 0.01 5.65
C ILE A 61 1.86 -0.49 6.56
N ARG A 62 1.41 0.33 7.49
CA ARG A 62 0.35 -0.05 8.43
C ARG A 62 -0.99 -0.27 7.74
N ILE A 63 -1.32 0.54 6.76
CA ILE A 63 -2.56 0.37 5.97
C ILE A 63 -2.51 -0.95 5.21
N PHE A 64 -1.40 -1.25 4.54
CA PHE A 64 -1.23 -2.54 3.87
C PHE A 64 -1.40 -3.71 4.83
N MET A 65 -0.76 -3.66 5.99
CA MET A 65 -0.84 -4.72 7.00
C MET A 65 -2.27 -4.91 7.49
N ASN A 66 -3.01 -3.82 7.67
CA ASN A 66 -4.42 -3.87 8.08
C ASN A 66 -5.29 -4.53 7.01
N ILE A 67 -5.08 -4.20 5.75
CA ILE A 67 -5.80 -4.83 4.62
C ILE A 67 -5.50 -6.32 4.56
N LYS A 68 -4.23 -6.69 4.69
CA LYS A 68 -3.81 -8.09 4.67
C LYS A 68 -4.42 -8.89 5.82
N GLU A 69 -4.40 -8.34 7.02
CA GLU A 69 -4.91 -9.01 8.21
C GLU A 69 -6.43 -9.12 8.21
N LYS A 70 -7.13 -8.06 7.80
CA LYS A 70 -8.56 -7.92 8.06
C LYS A 70 -9.46 -8.03 6.83
N ILE A 71 -8.92 -7.97 5.63
CA ILE A 71 -9.73 -7.95 4.40
C ILE A 71 -9.26 -8.99 3.39
N PHE A 72 -8.05 -8.81 2.85
CA PHE A 72 -7.49 -9.62 1.77
C PHE A 72 -6.18 -10.28 2.21
N PRO A 73 -6.24 -11.52 2.74
CA PRO A 73 -5.02 -12.21 3.19
C PRO A 73 -3.96 -12.39 2.09
N ASP A 74 -4.41 -12.42 0.84
CA ASP A 74 -3.60 -12.61 -0.35
C ASP A 74 -3.27 -11.31 -1.10
N VAL A 75 -3.46 -10.14 -0.45
CA VAL A 75 -3.12 -8.85 -1.05
C VAL A 75 -1.63 -8.74 -1.33
N LYS A 76 -1.30 -8.15 -2.48
CA LYS A 76 0.07 -7.88 -2.91
C LYS A 76 0.31 -6.38 -2.96
N PRO A 77 1.52 -5.92 -2.64
CA PRO A 77 1.85 -4.51 -2.80
C PRO A 77 2.00 -4.16 -4.29
N LEU A 78 1.51 -3.00 -4.67
CA LEU A 78 1.65 -2.45 -6.00
C LEU A 78 2.46 -1.15 -5.90
N ALA A 79 3.59 -1.08 -6.60
CA ALA A 79 4.48 0.07 -6.56
C ALA A 79 4.94 0.43 -5.13
N MET A 80 5.18 -0.58 -4.31
CA MET A 80 5.71 -0.45 -2.94
C MET A 80 6.98 -1.29 -2.79
N ASP A 81 7.79 -1.32 -3.83
CA ASP A 81 9.00 -2.12 -3.94
C ASP A 81 10.26 -1.25 -4.02
N GLU A 82 11.41 -1.91 -4.02
CA GLU A 82 12.72 -1.25 -4.11
C GLU A 82 12.87 -0.45 -5.40
N GLU A 83 12.46 -1.01 -6.53
CA GLU A 83 12.56 -0.35 -7.83
C GLU A 83 11.79 0.98 -7.84
N THR A 84 10.55 0.97 -7.36
CA THR A 84 9.71 2.16 -7.27
C THR A 84 10.32 3.17 -6.29
N PHE A 85 10.80 2.70 -5.14
CA PHE A 85 11.39 3.56 -4.13
C PHE A 85 12.57 4.35 -4.70
N PHE A 86 13.52 3.68 -5.33
CA PHE A 86 14.71 4.36 -5.88
C PHE A 86 14.39 5.22 -7.09
N LYS A 87 13.37 4.88 -7.87
CA LYS A 87 12.91 5.69 -8.99
C LYS A 87 12.44 7.08 -8.52
N TYR A 88 11.79 7.15 -7.37
CA TYR A 88 11.19 8.39 -6.85
C TYR A 88 11.90 8.93 -5.60
N GLN A 89 13.05 8.40 -5.24
CA GLN A 89 13.79 8.80 -4.04
C GLN A 89 14.13 10.29 -4.02
N GLN A 90 14.36 10.91 -5.16
CA GLN A 90 14.65 12.35 -5.27
C GLN A 90 13.54 13.22 -4.67
N TYR A 91 12.32 12.71 -4.59
CA TYR A 91 11.18 13.41 -3.99
C TYR A 91 10.97 13.00 -2.52
N GLY A 92 11.87 12.20 -1.99
CA GLY A 92 11.75 11.68 -0.64
C GLY A 92 11.90 12.74 0.43
N GLU A 93 11.26 12.51 1.57
CA GLU A 93 11.36 13.33 2.76
C GLU A 93 12.22 12.64 3.81
N LYS A 94 13.21 13.34 4.34
CA LYS A 94 14.06 12.82 5.42
C LYS A 94 13.26 12.70 6.71
N ARG A 95 13.45 11.59 7.41
CA ARG A 95 12.80 11.33 8.69
C ARG A 95 13.81 11.32 9.84
N ASP A 96 13.36 11.63 11.04
CA ASP A 96 14.20 11.61 12.24
C ASP A 96 14.36 10.17 12.77
N GLU A 97 15.29 10.03 13.72
CA GLU A 97 15.58 8.69 14.30
C GLU A 97 14.38 8.10 15.05
N LYS A 98 13.56 8.94 15.67
CA LYS A 98 12.35 8.47 16.36
C LYS A 98 11.37 7.82 15.38
N TYR A 99 11.20 8.43 14.22
CA TYR A 99 10.37 7.85 13.14
C TYR A 99 10.95 6.53 12.65
N LEU A 100 12.24 6.52 12.35
CA LEU A 100 12.92 5.32 11.84
C LEU A 100 12.87 4.17 12.84
N GLN A 101 12.92 4.49 14.15
CA GLN A 101 12.78 3.46 15.18
C GLN A 101 11.41 2.81 15.16
N LYS A 102 10.34 3.57 14.91
CA LYS A 102 9.00 2.99 14.74
C LYS A 102 8.95 2.02 13.56
N VAL A 103 9.58 2.37 12.45
CA VAL A 103 9.68 1.50 11.28
C VAL A 103 10.48 0.24 11.63
N ARG A 104 11.60 0.42 12.30
CA ARG A 104 12.50 -0.68 12.70
C ARG A 104 11.80 -1.69 13.60
N ASP A 105 10.98 -1.20 14.54
CA ASP A 105 10.26 -2.03 15.50
C ASP A 105 9.00 -2.70 14.93
N THR A 106 8.64 -2.40 13.70
CA THR A 106 7.45 -2.97 13.07
C THR A 106 7.80 -4.25 12.32
N ASP A 107 7.20 -5.37 12.71
CA ASP A 107 7.31 -6.62 11.97
C ASP A 107 6.42 -6.56 10.73
N VAL A 108 7.05 -6.40 9.56
CA VAL A 108 6.34 -6.33 8.30
C VAL A 108 6.21 -7.71 7.67
N PRO A 109 5.15 -7.96 6.88
CA PRO A 109 5.09 -9.18 6.10
C PRO A 109 6.20 -9.22 5.05
N ALA A 110 6.50 -10.41 4.55
CA ALA A 110 7.59 -10.61 3.58
C ALA A 110 7.48 -9.71 2.37
N GLU A 111 6.27 -9.41 1.92
CA GLU A 111 5.99 -8.56 0.76
C GLU A 111 6.46 -7.12 0.93
N LEU A 112 6.64 -6.64 2.18
CA LEU A 112 7.05 -5.27 2.47
C LEU A 112 8.47 -5.16 3.04
N GLU A 113 9.22 -6.24 3.11
CA GLU A 113 10.59 -6.21 3.63
C GLU A 113 11.50 -5.30 2.81
N GLU A 114 11.39 -5.35 1.49
CA GLU A 114 12.15 -4.45 0.62
C GLU A 114 11.88 -2.98 0.91
N LEU A 115 10.62 -2.60 1.06
CA LEU A 115 10.23 -1.23 1.36
C LEU A 115 10.77 -0.79 2.73
N LYS A 116 10.62 -1.63 3.75
CA LYS A 116 11.16 -1.35 5.08
C LYS A 116 12.66 -1.11 5.03
N ASP A 117 13.40 -1.98 4.33
CA ASP A 117 14.84 -1.86 4.19
C ASP A 117 15.25 -0.56 3.47
N CYS A 118 14.51 -0.17 2.42
CA CYS A 118 14.75 1.08 1.71
C CYS A 118 14.57 2.30 2.62
N ILE A 119 13.51 2.34 3.41
CA ILE A 119 13.25 3.42 4.36
C ILE A 119 14.37 3.51 5.40
N LEU A 120 14.76 2.39 5.98
CA LEU A 120 15.80 2.36 7.02
C LEU A 120 17.19 2.69 6.45
N LYS A 121 17.51 2.22 5.26
CA LYS A 121 18.79 2.45 4.61
C LYS A 121 19.00 3.90 4.19
N THR A 122 17.94 4.55 3.68
CA THR A 122 18.01 5.92 3.16
C THR A 122 17.60 6.96 4.19
N GLY A 123 16.82 6.59 5.21
CA GLY A 123 16.22 7.52 6.16
C GLY A 123 15.11 8.38 5.55
N CYS A 124 14.59 7.98 4.39
CA CYS A 124 13.58 8.75 3.63
C CYS A 124 12.28 7.98 3.48
N THR A 125 11.20 8.73 3.31
CA THR A 125 9.88 8.24 2.91
C THR A 125 9.41 9.01 1.69
N ILE A 126 8.47 8.46 0.93
CA ILE A 126 7.98 9.06 -0.32
C ILE A 126 6.47 9.09 -0.30
N GLU A 127 5.88 10.28 -0.48
CA GLU A 127 4.44 10.41 -0.63
C GLU A 127 4.01 9.94 -2.02
N GLN A 128 2.89 9.24 -2.09
CA GLN A 128 2.39 8.65 -3.33
C GLN A 128 2.06 9.71 -4.40
N GLU A 129 1.70 10.93 -3.99
CA GLU A 129 1.49 12.04 -4.91
C GLU A 129 2.71 12.34 -5.80
N SER A 130 3.91 12.07 -5.29
CA SER A 130 5.15 12.22 -6.05
C SER A 130 5.35 11.12 -7.09
N MET A 131 4.55 10.08 -7.03
CA MET A 131 4.65 8.88 -7.87
C MET A 131 3.41 8.73 -8.76
N LEU A 132 3.06 9.79 -9.50
CA LEU A 132 1.95 9.71 -10.44
C LEU A 132 2.29 8.73 -11.57
N PHE A 133 1.43 7.77 -11.75
CA PHE A 133 1.61 6.72 -12.75
C PHE A 133 1.00 7.08 -14.08
#